data_613692481986a29087a749256b0d8461
#
_entry.id   613692481986a29087a749256b0d8461
#
_cell.length_a   1.000
_cell.length_b   1.000
_cell.length_c   1.000
_cell.angle_alpha   90.00
_cell.angle_beta   90.00
_cell.angle_gamma   90.00
#
_symmetry.space_group_name_H-M   'P 1'
#
loop_
_entity.id
_entity.type
_entity.pdbx_description
1 polymer ?
#
loop_
_entity_poly.entity_id
_entity_poly.type
_entity_poly.pdbx_seq_one_letter_code
_entity_poly.pdbx_strand_id
1 'polypeptide(L)'
;MTATFRLTESAREDIASILLWSYEQFGEQAQKRYEALIVAAIRDAATASDDPGLVERPGLGDGVVSWHLSNSRYRSSGGRVNRPRHFLICRIDAGVLVVGRVLHDAMDVGQHVDPDHVWS
;
A
#
# COMPACT_ATOMS: atom_id res chain seq x y z
N MET A 1 -6.24 6.71 -19.80
CA MET A 1 -6.31 7.59 -18.62
C MET A 1 -5.20 7.21 -17.65
N THR A 2 -4.39 8.16 -17.22
CA THR A 2 -3.29 7.89 -16.31
C THR A 2 -3.82 7.90 -14.87
N ALA A 3 -3.53 6.84 -14.12
CA ALA A 3 -3.86 6.81 -12.70
C ALA A 3 -2.97 7.80 -11.95
N THR A 4 -3.57 8.60 -11.07
CA THR A 4 -2.83 9.55 -10.24
C THR A 4 -2.88 9.13 -8.77
N PHE A 5 -1.76 9.30 -8.10
CA PHE A 5 -1.67 8.98 -6.68
C PHE A 5 -0.74 9.96 -5.96
N ARG A 6 -0.89 10.01 -4.65
CA ARG A 6 -0.01 10.76 -3.76
C ARG A 6 0.33 9.89 -2.55
N LEU A 7 1.56 9.97 -2.09
CA LEU A 7 2.00 9.31 -0.86
C LEU A 7 2.09 10.34 0.25
N THR A 8 1.51 10.04 1.40
CA THR A 8 1.71 10.86 2.59
C THR A 8 3.13 10.68 3.12
N GLU A 9 3.57 11.55 3.99
CA GLU A 9 4.87 11.42 4.65
C GLU A 9 4.96 10.10 5.42
N SER A 10 3.90 9.73 6.14
CA SER A 10 3.85 8.46 6.87
C SER A 10 3.97 7.25 5.95
N ALA A 11 3.30 7.28 4.79
CA ALA A 11 3.40 6.20 3.81
C ALA A 11 4.82 6.08 3.25
N ARG A 12 5.48 7.20 2.98
CA ARG A 12 6.88 7.20 2.52
C ARG A 12 7.82 6.60 3.56
N GLU A 13 7.63 6.95 4.82
CA GLU A 13 8.42 6.40 5.92
C GLU A 13 8.18 4.89 6.07
N ASP A 14 6.93 4.46 5.97
CA ASP A 14 6.57 3.04 6.01
C ASP A 14 7.28 2.27 4.89
N ILE A 15 7.23 2.77 3.66
CA ILE A 15 7.85 2.12 2.50
C ILE A 15 9.37 2.04 2.70
N ALA A 16 10.00 3.13 3.13
CA ALA A 16 11.44 3.14 3.38
C ALA A 16 11.84 2.10 4.42
N SER A 17 11.08 2.00 5.52
CA SER A 17 11.34 1.03 6.59
C SER A 17 11.15 -0.42 6.11
N ILE A 18 10.10 -0.66 5.33
CA ILE A 18 9.82 -1.99 4.77
C ILE A 18 10.96 -2.43 3.84
N LEU A 19 11.41 -1.53 2.96
CA LEU A 19 12.45 -1.85 1.99
C LEU A 19 13.81 -2.04 2.66
N LEU A 20 14.12 -1.25 3.68
CA LEU A 20 15.35 -1.44 4.45
C LEU A 20 15.34 -2.79 5.18
N TRP A 21 14.23 -3.14 5.82
CA TRP A 21 14.08 -4.43 6.48
C TRP A 21 14.23 -5.58 5.49
N SER A 22 13.59 -5.47 4.33
CA SER A 22 13.67 -6.49 3.28
C SER A 22 15.11 -6.69 2.80
N TYR A 23 15.85 -5.59 2.63
CA TYR A 23 17.26 -5.64 2.26
C TYR A 23 18.10 -6.34 3.34
N GLU A 24 17.91 -5.96 4.59
CA GLU A 24 18.68 -6.51 5.71
C GLU A 24 18.43 -8.01 5.90
N GLN A 25 17.20 -8.47 5.68
CA GLN A 25 16.81 -9.86 5.89
C GLN A 25 17.08 -10.75 4.67
N PHE A 26 16.89 -10.23 3.46
CA PHE A 26 16.85 -11.07 2.25
C PHE A 26 17.72 -10.55 1.10
N GLY A 27 18.36 -9.41 1.23
CA GLY A 27 19.28 -8.86 0.25
C GLY A 27 18.64 -7.96 -0.80
N GLU A 28 19.47 -7.45 -1.71
CA GLU A 28 19.11 -6.43 -2.68
C GLU A 28 18.02 -6.87 -3.65
N GLN A 29 18.08 -8.10 -4.15
CA GLN A 29 17.10 -8.57 -5.13
C GLN A 29 15.71 -8.68 -4.53
N ALA A 30 15.61 -9.14 -3.29
CA ALA A 30 14.33 -9.20 -2.58
C ALA A 30 13.77 -7.81 -2.33
N GLN A 31 14.62 -6.85 -1.97
CA GLN A 31 14.24 -5.47 -1.81
C GLN A 31 13.65 -4.90 -3.12
N LYS A 32 14.31 -5.13 -4.24
CA LYS A 32 13.86 -4.65 -5.55
C LYS A 32 12.53 -5.28 -5.95
N ARG A 33 12.36 -6.58 -5.70
CA ARG A 33 11.09 -7.26 -5.99
C ARG A 33 9.95 -6.70 -5.15
N TYR A 34 10.20 -6.44 -3.88
CA TYR A 34 9.17 -5.89 -2.98
C TYR A 34 8.81 -4.45 -3.37
N GLU A 35 9.79 -3.64 -3.72
CA GLU A 35 9.56 -2.28 -4.22
C GLU A 35 8.68 -2.28 -5.46
N ALA A 36 9.00 -3.15 -6.44
CA ALA A 36 8.20 -3.28 -7.65
C ALA A 36 6.75 -3.71 -7.33
N LEU A 37 6.58 -4.58 -6.34
CA LEU A 37 5.26 -5.01 -5.89
C LEU A 37 4.48 -3.85 -5.26
N ILE A 38 5.11 -3.04 -4.42
CA ILE A 38 4.47 -1.86 -3.83
C ILE A 38 4.01 -0.89 -4.93
N VAL A 39 4.87 -0.64 -5.91
CA VAL A 39 4.52 0.22 -7.06
C VAL A 39 3.33 -0.33 -7.83
N ALA A 40 3.33 -1.63 -8.12
CA ALA A 40 2.21 -2.29 -8.81
C ALA A 40 0.92 -2.18 -7.99
N ALA A 41 0.99 -2.37 -6.68
CA ALA A 41 -0.16 -2.27 -5.79
C ALA A 41 -0.76 -0.86 -5.79
N ILE A 42 0.07 0.17 -5.74
CA ILE A 42 -0.40 1.56 -5.79
C ILE A 42 -1.13 1.84 -7.11
N ARG A 43 -0.56 1.41 -8.23
CA ARG A 43 -1.18 1.56 -9.54
C ARG A 43 -2.51 0.82 -9.63
N ASP A 44 -2.55 -0.41 -9.15
CA ASP A 44 -3.77 -1.23 -9.17
C ASP A 44 -4.85 -0.62 -8.29
N ALA A 45 -4.51 -0.19 -7.09
CA ALA A 45 -5.46 0.47 -6.18
C ALA A 45 -6.03 1.76 -6.78
N ALA A 46 -5.22 2.53 -7.49
CA ALA A 46 -5.63 3.77 -8.12
C ALA A 46 -6.66 3.57 -9.24
N THR A 47 -6.74 2.36 -9.81
CA THR A 47 -7.65 2.03 -10.92
C THR A 47 -8.72 1.00 -10.54
N ALA A 48 -8.80 0.59 -9.28
CA ALA A 48 -9.56 -0.58 -8.84
C ALA A 48 -10.95 -0.25 -8.28
N SER A 49 -11.62 0.77 -8.77
CA SER A 49 -12.87 1.30 -8.15
C SER A 49 -13.94 0.23 -7.87
N ASP A 50 -14.04 -0.81 -8.70
CA ASP A 50 -15.02 -1.88 -8.54
C ASP A 50 -14.38 -3.25 -8.23
N ASP A 51 -13.09 -3.28 -7.97
CA ASP A 51 -12.39 -4.53 -7.71
C ASP A 51 -12.64 -5.00 -6.26
N PRO A 52 -13.05 -6.27 -6.05
CA PRO A 52 -13.27 -6.80 -4.70
C PRO A 52 -12.02 -6.80 -3.82
N GLY A 53 -10.82 -6.66 -4.39
CA GLY A 53 -9.58 -6.50 -3.64
C GLY A 53 -9.48 -5.16 -2.93
N LEU A 54 -10.27 -4.16 -3.35
CA LEU A 54 -10.35 -2.86 -2.69
C LEU A 54 -11.41 -2.93 -1.59
N VAL A 55 -10.95 -3.08 -0.35
CA VAL A 55 -11.81 -3.33 0.81
C VAL A 55 -12.13 -2.04 1.54
N GLU A 56 -13.42 -1.75 1.74
CA GLU A 56 -13.83 -0.58 2.51
C GLU A 56 -13.48 -0.73 3.99
N ARG A 57 -13.00 0.35 4.59
CA ARG A 57 -12.61 0.42 5.99
C ARG A 57 -13.35 1.56 6.71
N PRO A 58 -14.67 1.45 6.88
CA PRO A 58 -15.46 2.56 7.46
C PRO A 58 -15.04 2.90 8.90
N GLY A 59 -14.49 1.95 9.64
CA GLY A 59 -13.98 2.19 10.98
C GLY A 59 -12.77 3.13 11.03
N LEU A 60 -12.12 3.39 9.89
CA LEU A 60 -10.98 4.30 9.79
C LEU A 60 -11.35 5.66 9.20
N GLY A 61 -12.60 5.84 8.83
CA GLY A 61 -13.11 7.08 8.26
C GLY A 61 -13.86 6.88 6.96
N ASP A 62 -14.59 7.91 6.52
CA ASP A 62 -15.35 7.87 5.28
C ASP A 62 -14.41 7.77 4.08
N GLY A 63 -14.73 6.89 3.16
CA GLY A 63 -13.97 6.72 1.92
C GLY A 63 -12.61 6.01 2.10
N VAL A 64 -12.29 5.55 3.30
CA VAL A 64 -11.04 4.82 3.54
C VAL A 64 -11.17 3.39 3.03
N VAL A 65 -10.17 2.96 2.26
CA VAL A 65 -10.11 1.62 1.66
C VAL A 65 -8.73 1.02 1.90
N SER A 66 -8.64 -0.30 1.76
CA SER A 66 -7.35 -0.98 1.82
C SER A 66 -7.15 -1.89 0.61
N TRP A 67 -5.89 -2.08 0.24
CA TRP A 67 -5.48 -2.96 -0.85
C TRP A 67 -4.31 -3.80 -0.38
N HIS A 68 -4.51 -5.12 -0.31
CA HIS A 68 -3.42 -6.02 0.08
C HIS A 68 -2.48 -6.24 -1.11
N LEU A 69 -1.17 -6.24 -0.84
CA LEU A 69 -0.17 -6.39 -1.89
C LEU A 69 -0.31 -7.72 -2.66
N SER A 70 -0.86 -8.75 -2.03
CA SER A 70 -1.12 -10.04 -2.68
C SER A 70 -2.03 -9.92 -3.90
N ASN A 71 -2.88 -8.91 -3.95
CA ASN A 71 -3.76 -8.66 -5.10
C ASN A 71 -3.00 -8.22 -6.35
N SER A 72 -1.76 -7.78 -6.20
CA SER A 72 -0.94 -7.25 -7.28
C SER A 72 0.29 -8.11 -7.60
N ARG A 73 0.47 -9.22 -6.90
CA ARG A 73 1.71 -10.01 -7.01
C ARG A 73 1.99 -10.57 -8.41
N TYR A 74 0.96 -10.78 -9.23
CA TYR A 74 1.13 -11.26 -10.60
C TYR A 74 1.33 -10.14 -11.61
N ARG A 75 1.19 -8.89 -11.20
CA ARG A 75 1.33 -7.71 -12.05
C ARG A 75 2.62 -6.93 -11.80
N SER A 76 3.43 -7.41 -10.86
CA SER A 76 4.71 -6.77 -10.54
C SER A 76 5.75 -7.09 -11.61
N SER A 77 6.44 -6.08 -12.09
CA SER A 77 7.50 -6.22 -13.10
C SER A 77 8.81 -6.77 -12.52
N GLY A 78 8.96 -6.74 -11.21
CA GLY A 78 10.21 -7.09 -10.53
C GLY A 78 10.39 -8.57 -10.22
N GLY A 79 9.46 -9.42 -10.66
CA GLY A 79 9.44 -10.82 -10.29
C GLY A 79 8.44 -11.09 -9.16
N ARG A 80 8.14 -12.38 -8.98
CA ARG A 80 7.11 -12.80 -8.04
C ARG A 80 7.58 -12.73 -6.60
N VAL A 81 6.76 -12.13 -5.74
CA VAL A 81 6.92 -12.16 -4.28
C VAL A 81 5.96 -13.19 -3.71
N ASN A 82 6.49 -14.18 -2.99
CA ASN A 82 5.68 -15.17 -2.30
C ASN A 82 5.21 -14.60 -0.96
N ARG A 83 3.89 -14.68 -0.70
CA ARG A 83 3.28 -14.28 0.57
C ARG A 83 3.63 -12.85 1.00
N PRO A 84 3.30 -11.83 0.19
CA PRO A 84 3.45 -10.46 0.67
C PRO A 84 2.57 -10.23 1.90
N ARG A 85 3.09 -9.50 2.90
CA ARG A 85 2.48 -9.36 4.21
C ARG A 85 2.05 -7.93 4.54
N HIS A 86 1.94 -7.09 3.53
CA HIS A 86 1.59 -5.68 3.74
C HIS A 86 0.36 -5.31 2.94
N PHE A 87 -0.30 -4.24 3.37
CA PHE A 87 -1.42 -3.66 2.65
C PHE A 87 -1.36 -2.14 2.72
N LEU A 88 -1.98 -1.51 1.71
CA LEU A 88 -2.10 -0.07 1.61
C LEU A 88 -3.37 0.38 2.32
N ILE A 89 -3.29 1.48 3.08
CA ILE A 89 -4.45 2.21 3.58
C ILE A 89 -4.57 3.48 2.75
N CYS A 90 -5.69 3.61 2.05
CA CYS A 90 -5.87 4.64 1.02
C CYS A 90 -7.19 5.38 1.17
N ARG A 91 -7.28 6.53 0.53
CA ARG A 91 -8.49 7.29 0.33
C ARG A 91 -8.44 7.96 -1.03
N ILE A 92 -9.57 8.05 -1.72
CA ILE A 92 -9.64 8.82 -2.97
C ILE A 92 -10.12 10.22 -2.64
N ASP A 93 -9.33 11.21 -3.04
CA ASP A 93 -9.59 12.62 -2.77
C ASP A 93 -9.44 13.39 -4.08
N ALA A 94 -10.54 13.97 -4.57
CA ALA A 94 -10.57 14.72 -5.83
C ALA A 94 -9.98 13.93 -7.01
N GLY A 95 -10.27 12.63 -7.10
CA GLY A 95 -9.79 11.77 -8.18
C GLY A 95 -8.36 11.28 -8.02
N VAL A 96 -7.70 11.61 -6.92
CA VAL A 96 -6.33 11.18 -6.61
C VAL A 96 -6.37 10.12 -5.50
N LEU A 97 -5.71 8.99 -5.72
CA LEU A 97 -5.53 8.00 -4.66
C LEU A 97 -4.46 8.53 -3.69
N VAL A 98 -4.84 8.72 -2.44
CA VAL A 98 -3.90 9.10 -1.39
C VAL A 98 -3.57 7.86 -0.58
N VAL A 99 -2.30 7.44 -0.59
CA VAL A 99 -1.82 6.33 0.24
C VAL A 99 -1.38 6.91 1.58
N GLY A 100 -2.12 6.61 2.64
CA GLY A 100 -1.88 7.15 3.97
C GLY A 100 -0.86 6.35 4.78
N ARG A 101 -0.94 5.03 4.69
CA ARG A 101 -0.03 4.11 5.38
C ARG A 101 0.22 2.86 4.54
N VAL A 102 1.36 2.20 4.80
CA VAL A 102 1.63 0.84 4.32
C VAL A 102 1.96 0.01 5.56
N LEU A 103 1.07 -0.92 5.92
CA LEU A 103 1.14 -1.63 7.19
C LEU A 103 1.27 -3.13 6.99
N HIS A 104 1.92 -3.79 7.95
CA HIS A 104 1.98 -5.25 8.01
C HIS A 104 0.59 -5.79 8.42
N ASP A 105 0.15 -6.88 7.79
CA ASP A 105 -1.18 -7.43 7.98
C ASP A 105 -1.42 -8.04 9.37
N ALA A 106 -0.37 -8.23 10.17
CA ALA A 106 -0.49 -8.68 11.56
C ALA A 106 -0.69 -7.52 12.56
N MET A 107 -0.59 -6.25 12.10
CA MET A 107 -0.77 -5.09 12.98
C MET A 107 -2.25 -4.80 13.23
N ASP A 108 -2.54 -4.26 14.42
CA ASP A 108 -3.85 -3.67 14.70
C ASP A 108 -3.91 -2.29 14.03
N VAL A 109 -4.67 -2.21 12.95
CA VAL A 109 -4.76 -0.99 12.13
C VAL A 109 -5.26 0.19 12.94
N GLY A 110 -6.24 -0.01 13.82
CA GLY A 110 -6.80 1.05 14.63
C GLY A 110 -5.80 1.73 15.56
N GLN A 111 -4.70 1.04 15.92
CA GLN A 111 -3.64 1.58 16.76
C GLN A 111 -2.56 2.31 15.96
N HIS A 112 -2.49 2.08 14.63
CA HIS A 112 -1.44 2.62 13.78
C HIS A 112 -1.92 3.70 12.82
N VAL A 113 -3.22 3.93 12.74
CA VAL A 113 -3.79 4.96 11.86
C VAL A 113 -4.46 6.03 12.71
N ASP A 114 -3.91 7.25 12.66
CA ASP A 114 -4.52 8.43 13.26
C ASP A 114 -5.37 9.11 12.17
N PRO A 115 -6.72 9.06 12.26
CA PRO A 115 -7.58 9.61 11.21
C PRO A 115 -7.38 11.09 10.95
N ASP A 116 -6.88 11.85 11.93
CA ASP A 116 -6.71 13.30 11.81
C ASP A 116 -5.39 13.66 11.11
N HIS A 117 -4.40 12.79 11.13
CA HIS A 117 -3.05 13.11 10.65
C HIS A 117 -2.55 12.20 9.52
N VAL A 118 -3.18 11.05 9.29
CA VAL A 118 -2.70 10.05 8.35
C VAL A 118 -2.65 10.55 6.90
N TRP A 119 -3.47 11.53 6.57
CA TRP A 119 -3.63 12.01 5.19
C TRP A 119 -2.75 13.21 4.83
N SER A 120 -1.86 13.57 5.69
CA SER A 120 -0.94 14.71 5.47
C SER A 120 0.20 14.41 4.49
#